data_893b7763b24b6827c6946337a217c565
#
_entry.id   893b7763b24b6827c6946337a217c565
#
_cell.length_a   1.000
_cell.length_b   1.000
_cell.length_c   1.000
_cell.angle_alpha   90.00
_cell.angle_beta   90.00
_cell.angle_gamma   90.00
#
_symmetry.space_group_name_H-M   'P 1'
#
loop_
_entity.id
_entity.type
_entity.pdbx_description
1 polymer ?
#
loop_
_entity_poly.entity_id
_entity_poly.type
_entity_poly.pdbx_seq_one_letter_code
_entity_poly.pdbx_strand_id
1 'polypeptide(L)'
;MVIAAHLGALPVICQSMTEIRHDPVAPTRAQWLASGAAIDAHRHDDHQIVYAGRGVLAVTTSAGSWIAPGTRAIWVPAGTVHAHQAHGELELHLVGLPASDNPLGLDEPTVLAVGPLLRELIVAYTHIPHDDSPERGRLRAVLLDQLRASPQQPLHLPTPTAPLLRAVCEILRTNPADDRTLAALGRQVGASDRTLSRHFKADLGMTFPQWRTQLRLYHALVLLAENIPVTTVAHMCGWSSASAFIDVFRRTFGHTPGTHQPRRQTGSCTTDASPATAVQALTGSDRLGSVRRRRSSNEAKTAETP
;
A
#
# COMPACT_ATOMS: atom_id res chain seq x y z
N MET A 1 24.61 -4.45 15.30
CA MET A 1 24.61 -5.46 14.24
C MET A 1 23.24 -6.08 13.99
N VAL A 2 22.13 -5.44 14.40
CA VAL A 2 20.72 -5.93 14.23
C VAL A 2 19.94 -5.09 13.21
N ILE A 3 20.50 -4.00 12.68
CA ILE A 3 19.81 -2.97 11.88
C ILE A 3 19.72 -3.33 10.38
N ALA A 4 20.61 -4.18 9.88
CA ALA A 4 20.63 -4.55 8.45
C ALA A 4 19.52 -5.52 8.02
N ALA A 5 18.81 -6.13 8.95
CA ALA A 5 17.77 -7.13 8.64
C ALA A 5 16.37 -6.51 8.35
N HIS A 6 16.15 -5.22 8.68
CA HIS A 6 14.85 -4.54 8.47
C HIS A 6 14.81 -3.68 7.21
N LEU A 7 15.95 -3.40 6.61
CA LEU A 7 16.04 -2.77 5.29
C LEU A 7 16.06 -3.88 4.24
N GLY A 8 14.96 -4.58 4.06
CA GLY A 8 14.79 -5.49 2.94
C GLY A 8 15.21 -4.75 1.67
N ALA A 9 16.14 -5.35 0.89
CA ALA A 9 16.51 -4.82 -0.42
C ALA A 9 15.21 -4.49 -1.15
N LEU A 10 15.09 -3.24 -1.66
CA LEU A 10 13.95 -2.87 -2.50
C LEU A 10 13.82 -3.97 -3.56
N PRO A 11 12.67 -4.62 -3.74
CA PRO A 11 12.54 -5.68 -4.69
C PRO A 11 12.88 -5.11 -6.08
N VAL A 12 14.07 -5.39 -6.55
CA VAL A 12 14.37 -5.28 -7.97
C VAL A 12 13.60 -6.44 -8.57
N ILE A 13 12.71 -6.19 -9.52
CA ILE A 13 12.22 -7.27 -10.38
C ILE A 13 13.45 -7.77 -11.13
N CYS A 14 14.21 -8.63 -10.46
CA CYS A 14 15.24 -9.41 -11.10
C CYS A 14 14.47 -10.32 -12.07
N GLN A 15 14.67 -10.14 -13.35
CA GLN A 15 14.17 -11.02 -14.39
C GLN A 15 14.88 -12.40 -14.27
N SER A 16 14.57 -13.16 -13.20
CA SER A 16 14.62 -14.59 -13.33
C SER A 16 13.48 -14.93 -14.29
N MET A 17 13.73 -15.73 -15.30
CA MET A 17 12.80 -16.16 -16.35
C MET A 17 11.68 -17.06 -15.76
N THR A 18 11.03 -16.60 -14.71
CA THR A 18 9.80 -17.16 -14.20
C THR A 18 8.68 -16.54 -15.03
N GLU A 19 7.85 -17.35 -15.61
CA GLU A 19 6.71 -16.93 -16.41
C GLU A 19 5.88 -15.93 -15.61
N ILE A 20 5.77 -14.68 -16.11
CA ILE A 20 5.02 -13.62 -15.42
C ILE A 20 3.54 -14.00 -15.46
N ARG A 21 2.92 -14.13 -14.30
CA ARG A 21 1.50 -14.46 -14.20
C ARG A 21 0.67 -13.38 -14.92
N HIS A 22 -0.21 -13.84 -15.80
CA HIS A 22 -1.18 -13.00 -16.51
C HIS A 22 -2.58 -13.29 -15.97
N ASP A 23 -3.15 -12.29 -15.33
CA ASP A 23 -4.53 -12.31 -14.85
C ASP A 23 -5.34 -11.37 -15.78
N PRO A 24 -6.24 -11.86 -16.64
CA PRO A 24 -6.90 -11.01 -17.65
C PRO A 24 -7.66 -9.83 -17.05
N VAL A 25 -8.20 -9.99 -15.85
CA VAL A 25 -9.03 -8.98 -15.17
C VAL A 25 -8.35 -8.51 -13.89
N ALA A 26 -8.20 -7.20 -13.73
CA ALA A 26 -7.74 -6.63 -12.47
C ALA A 26 -8.80 -6.78 -11.38
N PRO A 27 -8.47 -7.32 -10.20
CA PRO A 27 -9.45 -7.51 -9.14
C PRO A 27 -9.95 -6.18 -8.56
N THR A 28 -11.24 -6.15 -8.17
CA THR A 28 -11.80 -5.12 -7.28
C THR A 28 -12.16 -5.78 -5.96
N ARG A 29 -11.36 -5.55 -4.92
CA ARG A 29 -11.56 -6.13 -3.58
C ARG A 29 -10.72 -5.45 -2.53
N ALA A 30 -11.08 -5.66 -1.26
CA ALA A 30 -10.23 -5.38 -0.12
C ALA A 30 -9.62 -6.69 0.42
N GLN A 31 -8.39 -6.63 0.92
CA GLN A 31 -7.71 -7.75 1.59
C GLN A 31 -6.67 -7.27 2.59
N TRP A 32 -6.44 -8.07 3.62
CA TRP A 32 -5.38 -7.83 4.60
C TRP A 32 -4.11 -8.59 4.21
N LEU A 33 -2.98 -7.90 4.32
CA LEU A 33 -1.65 -8.49 4.15
C LEU A 33 -0.83 -8.24 5.42
N ALA A 34 -0.17 -9.31 5.90
CA ALA A 34 0.78 -9.18 7.00
C ALA A 34 1.99 -8.33 6.58
N SER A 35 2.67 -7.72 7.56
CA SER A 35 3.93 -7.01 7.31
C SER A 35 4.93 -7.94 6.62
N GLY A 36 5.56 -7.43 5.56
CA GLY A 36 6.50 -8.20 4.74
C GLY A 36 5.86 -9.12 3.70
N ALA A 37 4.53 -9.27 3.68
CA ALA A 37 3.87 -10.04 2.64
C ALA A 37 4.02 -9.38 1.27
N ALA A 38 4.18 -10.20 0.23
CA ALA A 38 4.32 -9.76 -1.14
C ALA A 38 3.27 -10.39 -2.05
N ILE A 39 2.92 -9.70 -3.12
CA ILE A 39 2.23 -10.27 -4.28
C ILE A 39 3.24 -10.24 -5.42
N ASP A 40 3.58 -11.42 -5.91
CA ASP A 40 4.59 -11.60 -6.95
C ASP A 40 4.25 -10.86 -8.25
N ALA A 41 5.26 -10.67 -9.09
CA ALA A 41 5.14 -9.99 -10.35
C ALA A 41 4.05 -10.63 -11.24
N HIS A 42 3.10 -9.80 -11.66
CA HIS A 42 1.98 -10.18 -12.51
C HIS A 42 1.56 -8.99 -13.38
N ARG A 43 0.68 -9.25 -14.33
CA ARG A 43 0.04 -8.23 -15.16
C ARG A 43 -1.43 -8.58 -15.38
N HIS A 44 -2.23 -7.59 -15.71
CA HIS A 44 -3.61 -7.75 -16.17
C HIS A 44 -3.90 -6.79 -17.32
N ASP A 45 -4.97 -7.10 -18.09
CA ASP A 45 -5.35 -6.31 -19.26
C ASP A 45 -6.18 -5.07 -18.89
N ASP A 46 -6.55 -4.95 -17.63
CA ASP A 46 -7.25 -3.80 -17.04
C ASP A 46 -6.28 -2.84 -16.36
N HIS A 47 -6.72 -1.58 -16.20
CA HIS A 47 -6.09 -0.64 -15.29
C HIS A 47 -6.40 -1.00 -13.83
N GLN A 48 -5.56 -0.54 -12.91
CA GLN A 48 -5.79 -0.76 -11.48
C GLN A 48 -5.44 0.47 -10.63
N ILE A 49 -6.29 0.79 -9.66
CA ILE A 49 -5.95 1.63 -8.52
C ILE A 49 -5.56 0.72 -7.36
N VAL A 50 -4.40 0.99 -6.77
CA VAL A 50 -3.91 0.27 -5.60
C VAL A 50 -3.79 1.26 -4.44
N TYR A 51 -4.49 0.99 -3.34
CA TYR A 51 -4.61 1.91 -2.21
C TYR A 51 -4.36 1.18 -0.88
N ALA A 52 -3.60 1.81 0.00
CA ALA A 52 -3.37 1.35 1.37
C ALA A 52 -4.34 2.07 2.32
N GLY A 53 -5.39 1.41 2.78
CA GLY A 53 -6.28 1.94 3.83
C GLY A 53 -5.56 2.07 5.17
N ARG A 54 -4.67 1.12 5.46
CA ARG A 54 -3.74 1.07 6.60
C ARG A 54 -2.40 0.51 6.14
N GLY A 55 -1.33 0.89 6.82
CA GLY A 55 0.03 0.46 6.46
C GLY A 55 0.62 1.28 5.32
N VAL A 56 1.63 0.75 4.68
CA VAL A 56 2.30 1.35 3.53
C VAL A 56 2.48 0.30 2.44
N LEU A 57 2.10 0.67 1.24
CA LEU A 57 2.22 -0.18 0.05
C LEU A 57 3.40 0.29 -0.80
N ALA A 58 4.25 -0.65 -1.20
CA ALA A 58 5.19 -0.44 -2.30
C ALA A 58 4.73 -1.22 -3.54
N VAL A 59 4.81 -0.59 -4.70
CA VAL A 59 4.58 -1.21 -6.01
C VAL A 59 5.88 -1.09 -6.81
N THR A 60 6.34 -2.19 -7.38
CA THR A 60 7.55 -2.22 -8.18
C THR A 60 7.24 -2.67 -9.60
N THR A 61 7.81 -1.99 -10.58
CA THR A 61 7.77 -2.33 -12.01
C THR A 61 9.19 -2.29 -12.58
N SER A 62 9.36 -2.57 -13.87
CA SER A 62 10.64 -2.39 -14.56
C SER A 62 11.11 -0.92 -14.58
N ALA A 63 10.18 0.04 -14.56
CA ALA A 63 10.49 1.47 -14.61
C ALA A 63 10.93 2.05 -13.25
N GLY A 64 10.55 1.40 -12.13
CA GLY A 64 10.91 1.90 -10.81
C GLY A 64 10.07 1.34 -9.69
N SER A 65 10.16 2.00 -8.53
CA SER A 65 9.39 1.67 -7.34
C SER A 65 8.59 2.88 -6.86
N TRP A 66 7.32 2.66 -6.58
CA TRP A 66 6.37 3.62 -6.03
C TRP A 66 6.03 3.23 -4.61
N ILE A 67 5.89 4.20 -3.72
CA ILE A 67 5.48 3.96 -2.33
C ILE A 67 4.30 4.85 -1.98
N ALA A 68 3.27 4.26 -1.39
CA ALA A 68 2.03 4.94 -1.06
C ALA A 68 1.61 4.67 0.39
N PRO A 69 1.63 5.69 1.25
CA PRO A 69 0.93 5.67 2.54
C PRO A 69 -0.58 5.93 2.32
N GLY A 70 -1.38 5.79 3.36
CA GLY A 70 -2.84 5.94 3.32
C GLY A 70 -3.40 7.28 2.79
N THR A 71 -2.54 8.24 2.47
CA THR A 71 -2.93 9.51 1.80
C THR A 71 -2.63 9.49 0.30
N ARG A 72 -2.23 8.34 -0.24
CA ARG A 72 -1.83 8.17 -1.63
C ARG A 72 -2.36 6.85 -2.18
N ALA A 73 -2.69 6.84 -3.47
CA ALA A 73 -2.96 5.64 -4.23
C ALA A 73 -1.98 5.54 -5.40
N ILE A 74 -1.81 4.36 -5.94
CA ILE A 74 -0.97 4.13 -7.12
C ILE A 74 -1.88 3.71 -8.26
N TRP A 75 -1.82 4.44 -9.37
CA TRP A 75 -2.36 4.06 -10.65
C TRP A 75 -1.42 3.10 -11.35
N VAL A 76 -1.91 1.97 -11.77
CA VAL A 76 -1.19 0.97 -12.57
C VAL A 76 -1.93 0.80 -13.89
N PRO A 77 -1.35 1.24 -15.01
CA PRO A 77 -1.96 1.08 -16.34
C PRO A 77 -2.10 -0.39 -16.75
N ALA A 78 -3.08 -0.67 -17.60
CA ALA A 78 -3.28 -1.97 -18.23
C ALA A 78 -1.97 -2.49 -18.87
N GLY A 79 -1.73 -3.80 -18.75
CA GLY A 79 -0.54 -4.46 -19.29
C GLY A 79 0.76 -4.25 -18.50
N THR A 80 0.77 -3.36 -17.51
CA THR A 80 1.97 -3.10 -16.70
C THR A 80 2.30 -4.29 -15.80
N VAL A 81 3.52 -4.85 -15.96
CA VAL A 81 4.03 -5.86 -15.03
C VAL A 81 4.41 -5.19 -13.71
N HIS A 82 3.81 -5.67 -12.62
CA HIS A 82 4.02 -5.08 -11.31
C HIS A 82 3.97 -6.11 -10.18
N ALA A 83 4.63 -5.79 -9.07
CA ALA A 83 4.62 -6.55 -7.82
C ALA A 83 4.25 -5.64 -6.66
N HIS A 84 3.63 -6.20 -5.62
CA HIS A 84 3.26 -5.46 -4.41
C HIS A 84 4.08 -5.95 -3.22
N GLN A 85 4.43 -5.01 -2.33
CA GLN A 85 5.09 -5.30 -1.05
C GLN A 85 4.37 -4.55 0.07
N ALA A 86 3.98 -5.29 1.10
CA ALA A 86 3.38 -4.72 2.30
C ALA A 86 4.44 -4.31 3.32
N HIS A 87 4.30 -3.10 3.89
CA HIS A 87 5.08 -2.62 5.02
C HIS A 87 4.13 -2.25 6.16
N GLY A 88 4.35 -2.85 7.33
CA GLY A 88 3.37 -2.89 8.41
C GLY A 88 2.16 -3.77 8.04
N GLU A 89 1.19 -3.89 8.93
CA GLU A 89 -0.09 -4.50 8.59
C GLU A 89 -0.81 -3.66 7.55
N LEU A 90 -1.04 -4.21 6.37
CA LEU A 90 -1.58 -3.52 5.22
C LEU A 90 -3.04 -3.92 4.96
N GLU A 91 -3.93 -2.93 5.01
CA GLU A 91 -5.27 -3.03 4.44
C GLU A 91 -5.20 -2.57 2.98
N LEU A 92 -5.19 -3.53 2.07
CA LEU A 92 -5.01 -3.30 0.65
C LEU A 92 -6.37 -3.26 -0.06
N HIS A 93 -6.64 -2.14 -0.74
CA HIS A 93 -7.80 -1.96 -1.60
C HIS A 93 -7.34 -1.95 -3.06
N LEU A 94 -7.92 -2.81 -3.87
CA LEU A 94 -7.68 -2.93 -5.31
C LEU A 94 -8.96 -2.52 -6.04
N VAL A 95 -8.85 -1.62 -7.01
CA VAL A 95 -9.97 -1.25 -7.89
C VAL A 95 -9.53 -1.48 -9.33
N GLY A 96 -10.06 -2.53 -9.95
CA GLY A 96 -9.89 -2.82 -11.37
C GLY A 96 -10.79 -1.93 -12.21
N LEU A 97 -10.28 -1.42 -13.31
CA LEU A 97 -11.00 -0.61 -14.29
C LEU A 97 -10.69 -1.15 -15.69
N PRO A 98 -11.73 -1.45 -16.51
CA PRO A 98 -11.49 -1.90 -17.88
C PRO A 98 -10.52 -0.98 -18.63
N ALA A 99 -9.71 -1.53 -19.53
CA ALA A 99 -8.75 -0.76 -20.31
C ALA A 99 -9.38 0.40 -21.10
N SER A 100 -10.67 0.28 -21.45
CA SER A 100 -11.47 1.36 -22.07
C SER A 100 -11.71 2.54 -21.13
N ASP A 101 -11.56 2.35 -19.83
CA ASP A 101 -11.88 3.32 -18.79
C ASP A 101 -10.59 3.89 -18.17
N ASN A 102 -9.86 4.69 -18.92
CA ASN A 102 -8.70 5.43 -18.43
C ASN A 102 -9.12 6.85 -17.98
N PRO A 103 -9.58 7.03 -16.71
CA PRO A 103 -10.07 8.32 -16.26
C PRO A 103 -8.96 9.38 -16.14
N LEU A 104 -7.71 8.94 -16.08
CA LEU A 104 -6.55 9.79 -15.86
C LEU A 104 -5.83 10.16 -17.16
N GLY A 105 -6.05 9.42 -18.25
CA GLY A 105 -5.29 9.57 -19.49
C GLY A 105 -3.80 9.27 -19.32
N LEU A 106 -3.43 8.38 -18.37
CA LEU A 106 -2.05 8.07 -18.03
C LEU A 106 -1.70 6.66 -18.47
N ASP A 107 -0.57 6.52 -19.15
CA ASP A 107 -0.01 5.25 -19.63
C ASP A 107 1.17 4.75 -18.78
N GLU A 108 1.53 5.48 -17.71
CA GLU A 108 2.60 5.12 -16.80
C GLU A 108 2.10 5.05 -15.35
N PRO A 109 2.69 4.18 -14.50
CA PRO A 109 2.37 4.13 -13.09
C PRO A 109 2.57 5.48 -12.42
N THR A 110 1.58 5.93 -11.66
CA THR A 110 1.57 7.29 -11.09
C THR A 110 0.98 7.28 -9.69
N VAL A 111 1.56 8.08 -8.79
CA VAL A 111 1.01 8.29 -7.45
C VAL A 111 -0.02 9.42 -7.49
N LEU A 112 -1.18 9.16 -6.92
CA LEU A 112 -2.30 10.08 -6.82
C LEU A 112 -2.49 10.50 -5.35
N ALA A 113 -2.82 11.77 -5.13
CA ALA A 113 -3.25 12.21 -3.82
C ALA A 113 -4.66 11.68 -3.51
N VAL A 114 -4.86 11.12 -2.31
CA VAL A 114 -6.15 10.61 -1.86
C VAL A 114 -6.70 11.52 -0.76
N GLY A 115 -7.71 12.32 -1.12
CA GLY A 115 -8.48 13.11 -0.17
C GLY A 115 -9.50 12.26 0.60
N PRO A 116 -10.14 12.83 1.64
CA PRO A 116 -11.07 12.08 2.49
C PRO A 116 -12.23 11.44 1.69
N LEU A 117 -12.83 12.16 0.76
CA LEU A 117 -13.94 11.62 -0.04
C LEU A 117 -13.47 10.46 -0.92
N LEU A 118 -12.34 10.62 -1.65
CA LEU A 118 -11.81 9.55 -2.50
C LEU A 118 -11.47 8.31 -1.69
N ARG A 119 -10.92 8.49 -0.48
CA ARG A 119 -10.64 7.40 0.45
C ARG A 119 -11.90 6.58 0.76
N GLU A 120 -12.96 7.24 1.21
CA GLU A 120 -14.20 6.57 1.58
C GLU A 120 -14.88 5.91 0.37
N LEU A 121 -14.78 6.51 -0.81
CA LEU A 121 -15.25 5.91 -2.06
C LEU A 121 -14.50 4.64 -2.43
N ILE A 122 -13.16 4.63 -2.34
CA ILE A 122 -12.36 3.43 -2.60
C ILE A 122 -12.73 2.32 -1.61
N VAL A 123 -12.79 2.64 -0.32
CA VAL A 123 -13.15 1.68 0.73
C VAL A 123 -14.55 1.11 0.47
N ALA A 124 -15.55 1.97 0.27
CA ALA A 124 -16.92 1.52 -0.01
C ALA A 124 -16.98 0.65 -1.27
N TYR A 125 -16.37 1.10 -2.36
CA TYR A 125 -16.42 0.40 -3.66
C TYR A 125 -15.80 -1.00 -3.63
N THR A 126 -14.77 -1.21 -2.80
CA THR A 126 -14.10 -2.51 -2.65
C THR A 126 -14.82 -3.48 -1.72
N HIS A 127 -15.81 -3.01 -0.94
CA HIS A 127 -16.60 -3.84 -0.02
C HIS A 127 -18.01 -4.17 -0.53
N ILE A 128 -18.55 -3.41 -1.47
CA ILE A 128 -19.88 -3.73 -2.03
C ILE A 128 -19.82 -4.92 -2.99
N PRO A 129 -20.89 -5.69 -3.13
CA PRO A 129 -20.96 -6.80 -4.06
C PRO A 129 -20.61 -6.40 -5.51
N HIS A 130 -19.96 -7.31 -6.23
CA HIS A 130 -19.69 -7.17 -7.66
C HIS A 130 -20.94 -7.52 -8.46
N ASP A 131 -21.84 -6.55 -8.59
CA ASP A 131 -23.10 -6.66 -9.35
C ASP A 131 -23.29 -5.43 -10.27
N ASP A 132 -24.25 -5.51 -11.14
CA ASP A 132 -24.65 -4.41 -12.06
C ASP A 132 -25.69 -3.48 -11.42
N SER A 133 -25.72 -3.38 -10.10
CA SER A 133 -26.69 -2.54 -9.40
C SER A 133 -26.52 -1.06 -9.74
N PRO A 134 -27.62 -0.30 -9.82
CA PRO A 134 -27.56 1.15 -10.02
C PRO A 134 -26.76 1.87 -8.90
N GLU A 135 -26.75 1.31 -7.71
CA GLU A 135 -25.98 1.83 -6.58
C GLU A 135 -24.46 1.75 -6.85
N ARG A 136 -23.97 0.57 -7.24
CA ARG A 136 -22.59 0.37 -7.63
C ARG A 136 -22.18 1.27 -8.79
N GLY A 137 -23.06 1.41 -9.80
CA GLY A 137 -22.82 2.30 -10.94
C GLY A 137 -22.66 3.77 -10.54
N ARG A 138 -23.51 4.28 -9.63
CA ARG A 138 -23.38 5.64 -9.09
C ARG A 138 -22.09 5.84 -8.30
N LEU A 139 -21.77 4.89 -7.41
CA LEU A 139 -20.54 4.96 -6.61
C LEU A 139 -19.29 4.98 -7.50
N ARG A 140 -19.28 4.13 -8.54
CA ARG A 140 -18.24 4.10 -9.55
C ARG A 140 -18.09 5.44 -10.29
N ALA A 141 -19.19 6.03 -10.71
CA ALA A 141 -19.15 7.32 -11.41
C ALA A 141 -18.49 8.42 -10.55
N VAL A 142 -18.90 8.54 -9.28
CA VAL A 142 -18.31 9.51 -8.36
C VAL A 142 -16.84 9.20 -8.07
N LEU A 143 -16.48 7.91 -7.93
CA LEU A 143 -15.08 7.47 -7.77
C LEU A 143 -14.22 7.94 -8.94
N LEU A 144 -14.68 7.72 -10.19
CA LEU A 144 -13.95 8.15 -11.38
C LEU A 144 -13.79 9.68 -11.46
N ASP A 145 -14.83 10.44 -11.08
CA ASP A 145 -14.75 11.91 -11.02
C ASP A 145 -13.73 12.38 -10.00
N GLN A 146 -13.66 11.74 -8.83
CA GLN A 146 -12.66 12.06 -7.82
C GLN A 146 -11.24 11.67 -8.26
N LEU A 147 -11.08 10.56 -8.97
CA LEU A 147 -9.79 10.17 -9.53
C LEU A 147 -9.29 11.21 -10.56
N ARG A 148 -10.15 11.68 -11.47
CA ARG A 148 -9.81 12.73 -12.45
C ARG A 148 -9.36 14.03 -11.79
N ALA A 149 -9.96 14.38 -10.65
CA ALA A 149 -9.63 15.58 -9.89
C ALA A 149 -8.39 15.41 -8.99
N SER A 150 -7.85 14.20 -8.85
CA SER A 150 -6.76 13.93 -7.92
C SER A 150 -5.42 14.44 -8.43
N PRO A 151 -4.68 15.25 -7.65
CA PRO A 151 -3.36 15.70 -8.02
C PRO A 151 -2.36 14.53 -8.15
N GLN A 152 -1.59 14.53 -9.22
CA GLN A 152 -0.47 13.62 -9.41
C GLN A 152 0.73 14.05 -8.56
N GLN A 153 1.50 13.08 -8.07
CA GLN A 153 2.64 13.33 -7.20
C GLN A 153 3.89 12.59 -7.72
N PRO A 154 5.04 13.26 -7.86
CA PRO A 154 6.27 12.63 -8.33
C PRO A 154 6.94 11.83 -7.19
N LEU A 155 6.25 10.86 -6.64
CA LEU A 155 6.72 10.01 -5.53
C LEU A 155 7.09 8.63 -6.03
N HIS A 156 8.16 8.54 -6.81
CA HIS A 156 8.71 7.28 -7.28
C HIS A 156 10.23 7.30 -7.29
N LEU A 157 10.83 6.15 -7.22
CA LEU A 157 12.26 5.95 -7.38
C LEU A 157 12.48 5.26 -8.73
N PRO A 158 12.85 6.01 -9.78
CA PRO A 158 13.12 5.43 -11.08
C PRO A 158 14.25 4.42 -11.04
N THR A 159 14.18 3.38 -11.86
CA THR A 159 15.25 2.40 -12.03
C THR A 159 16.34 2.98 -12.91
N PRO A 160 17.60 3.12 -12.44
CA PRO A 160 18.69 3.61 -13.27
C PRO A 160 19.07 2.59 -14.35
N THR A 161 19.22 3.04 -15.59
CA THR A 161 19.64 2.20 -16.72
C THR A 161 21.17 2.22 -16.89
N ALA A 162 21.81 3.37 -16.67
CA ALA A 162 23.26 3.52 -16.78
C ALA A 162 24.00 2.72 -15.68
N PRO A 163 24.99 1.85 -16.02
CA PRO A 163 25.65 0.97 -15.02
C PRO A 163 26.31 1.72 -13.85
N LEU A 164 27.02 2.84 -14.15
CA LEU A 164 27.67 3.65 -13.12
C LEU A 164 26.66 4.32 -12.19
N LEU A 165 25.53 4.78 -12.72
CA LEU A 165 24.46 5.36 -11.93
C LEU A 165 23.78 4.28 -11.07
N ARG A 166 23.59 3.08 -11.60
CA ARG A 166 23.04 1.93 -10.87
C ARG A 166 23.91 1.59 -9.67
N ALA A 167 25.24 1.56 -9.83
CA ALA A 167 26.17 1.30 -8.74
C ALA A 167 26.05 2.36 -7.62
N VAL A 168 25.97 3.65 -7.96
CA VAL A 168 25.76 4.73 -6.98
C VAL A 168 24.40 4.59 -6.27
N CYS A 169 23.34 4.33 -7.01
CA CYS A 169 22.00 4.17 -6.43
C CYS A 169 21.95 2.96 -5.48
N GLU A 170 22.62 1.87 -5.80
CA GLU A 170 22.68 0.68 -4.95
C GLU A 170 23.41 0.93 -3.65
N ILE A 171 24.56 1.63 -3.66
CA ILE A 171 25.26 2.06 -2.45
C ILE A 171 24.31 2.82 -1.51
N LEU A 172 23.53 3.75 -2.05
CA LEU A 172 22.62 4.57 -1.25
C LEU A 172 21.35 3.83 -0.82
N ARG A 173 20.88 2.84 -1.60
CA ARG A 173 19.76 1.98 -1.23
C ARG A 173 20.09 1.10 -0.03
N THR A 174 21.32 0.58 0.02
CA THR A 174 21.78 -0.22 1.17
C THR A 174 22.05 0.61 2.42
N ASN A 175 22.38 1.90 2.25
CA ASN A 175 22.57 2.83 3.36
C ASN A 175 21.98 4.22 3.05
N PRO A 176 20.70 4.47 3.33
CA PRO A 176 20.07 5.76 3.11
C PRO A 176 20.67 6.92 3.91
N ALA A 177 21.33 6.59 5.02
CA ALA A 177 22.03 7.57 5.88
C ALA A 177 23.38 8.03 5.31
N ASP A 178 23.87 7.40 4.26
CA ASP A 178 25.12 7.82 3.60
C ASP A 178 25.01 9.29 3.17
N ASP A 179 25.86 10.14 3.71
CA ASP A 179 25.88 11.59 3.50
C ASP A 179 26.96 12.05 2.51
N ARG A 180 27.72 11.11 1.95
CA ARG A 180 28.79 11.41 0.99
C ARG A 180 28.30 12.26 -0.18
N THR A 181 29.18 13.13 -0.65
CA THR A 181 28.92 13.92 -1.87
C THR A 181 28.89 13.04 -3.11
N LEU A 182 28.25 13.51 -4.17
CA LEU A 182 28.24 12.81 -5.47
C LEU A 182 29.66 12.60 -6.01
N ALA A 183 30.56 13.56 -5.79
CA ALA A 183 31.96 13.44 -6.15
C ALA A 183 32.66 12.29 -5.38
N ALA A 184 32.36 12.11 -4.09
CA ALA A 184 32.93 11.03 -3.30
C ALA A 184 32.41 9.65 -3.74
N LEU A 185 31.11 9.54 -4.01
CA LEU A 185 30.48 8.33 -4.58
C LEU A 185 31.04 8.04 -5.97
N GLY A 186 31.22 9.08 -6.80
CA GLY A 186 31.80 8.96 -8.13
C GLY A 186 33.20 8.37 -8.14
N ARG A 187 34.08 8.81 -7.21
CA ARG A 187 35.42 8.19 -7.07
C ARG A 187 35.35 6.69 -6.79
N GLN A 188 34.39 6.24 -6.01
CA GLN A 188 34.22 4.82 -5.70
C GLN A 188 33.81 3.99 -6.93
N VAL A 189 32.98 4.56 -7.81
CA VAL A 189 32.48 3.84 -9.01
C VAL A 189 33.27 4.18 -10.28
N GLY A 190 34.32 4.99 -10.19
CA GLY A 190 35.16 5.36 -11.34
C GLY A 190 34.49 6.40 -12.28
N ALA A 191 33.64 7.29 -11.73
CA ALA A 191 32.95 8.33 -12.50
C ALA A 191 33.18 9.72 -11.92
N SER A 192 33.22 10.75 -12.80
CA SER A 192 33.23 12.14 -12.34
C SER A 192 31.85 12.59 -11.84
N ASP A 193 31.85 13.59 -10.93
CA ASP A 193 30.64 14.26 -10.47
C ASP A 193 29.77 14.80 -11.64
N ARG A 194 30.43 15.44 -12.62
CA ARG A 194 29.76 15.94 -13.84
C ARG A 194 29.08 14.83 -14.63
N THR A 195 29.72 13.67 -14.78
CA THR A 195 29.18 12.50 -15.48
C THR A 195 27.94 11.98 -14.76
N LEU A 196 28.04 11.77 -13.46
CA LEU A 196 26.91 11.27 -12.65
C LEU A 196 25.76 12.28 -12.59
N SER A 197 26.04 13.57 -12.41
CA SER A 197 24.98 14.61 -12.43
C SER A 197 24.19 14.61 -13.73
N ARG A 198 24.89 14.44 -14.87
CA ARG A 198 24.24 14.32 -16.18
C ARG A 198 23.38 13.06 -16.26
N HIS A 199 23.87 11.92 -15.76
CA HIS A 199 23.10 10.68 -15.73
C HIS A 199 21.87 10.79 -14.84
N PHE A 200 21.99 11.36 -13.64
CA PHE A 200 20.83 11.61 -12.78
C PHE A 200 19.73 12.39 -13.51
N LYS A 201 20.11 13.43 -14.25
CA LYS A 201 19.15 14.27 -14.98
C LYS A 201 18.58 13.59 -16.21
N ALA A 202 19.41 12.92 -17.00
CA ALA A 202 19.01 12.30 -18.26
C ALA A 202 18.25 10.97 -18.06
N ASP A 203 18.68 10.15 -17.10
CA ASP A 203 18.19 8.79 -16.90
C ASP A 203 17.01 8.76 -15.89
N LEU A 204 17.08 9.57 -14.82
CA LEU A 204 16.08 9.57 -13.75
C LEU A 204 15.21 10.83 -13.72
N GLY A 205 15.44 11.81 -14.61
CA GLY A 205 14.65 13.04 -14.67
C GLY A 205 14.88 14.02 -13.51
N MET A 206 15.78 13.72 -12.57
CA MET A 206 15.96 14.48 -11.33
C MET A 206 17.43 14.72 -10.99
N THR A 207 17.70 15.65 -10.09
CA THR A 207 19.03 15.87 -9.54
C THR A 207 19.36 14.83 -8.46
N PHE A 208 20.66 14.64 -8.18
CA PHE A 208 21.10 13.77 -7.10
C PHE A 208 20.49 14.11 -5.72
N PRO A 209 20.41 15.39 -5.27
CA PRO A 209 19.75 15.72 -4.02
C PRO A 209 18.25 15.39 -4.02
N GLN A 210 17.55 15.59 -5.13
CA GLN A 210 16.13 15.22 -5.26
C GLN A 210 15.96 13.71 -5.13
N TRP A 211 16.74 12.92 -5.86
CA TRP A 211 16.68 11.47 -5.80
C TRP A 211 17.02 10.94 -4.41
N ARG A 212 18.08 11.46 -3.77
CA ARG A 212 18.45 11.10 -2.39
C ARG A 212 17.33 11.40 -1.41
N THR A 213 16.67 12.55 -1.54
CA THR A 213 15.53 12.92 -0.69
C THR A 213 14.37 11.94 -0.87
N GLN A 214 14.03 11.57 -2.09
CA GLN A 214 12.98 10.59 -2.36
C GLN A 214 13.33 9.20 -1.81
N LEU A 215 14.56 8.75 -1.97
CA LEU A 215 15.05 7.50 -1.38
C LEU A 215 14.91 7.50 0.15
N ARG A 216 15.33 8.57 0.82
CA ARG A 216 15.21 8.74 2.26
C ARG A 216 13.77 8.76 2.74
N LEU A 217 12.88 9.42 2.00
CA LEU A 217 11.45 9.43 2.29
C LEU A 217 10.81 8.06 2.08
N TYR A 218 11.23 7.32 1.05
CA TYR A 218 10.81 5.94 0.83
C TYR A 218 11.14 5.07 2.05
N HIS A 219 12.41 5.06 2.47
CA HIS A 219 12.84 4.30 3.64
C HIS A 219 12.15 4.78 4.93
N ALA A 220 11.93 6.07 5.07
CA ALA A 220 11.22 6.62 6.23
C ALA A 220 9.78 6.09 6.32
N LEU A 221 9.05 5.98 5.21
CA LEU A 221 7.70 5.42 5.19
C LEU A 221 7.69 3.94 5.61
N VAL A 222 8.66 3.16 5.11
CA VAL A 222 8.83 1.75 5.52
C VAL A 222 9.04 1.64 7.03
N LEU A 223 9.99 2.39 7.58
CA LEU A 223 10.29 2.37 9.01
C LEU A 223 9.12 2.87 9.88
N LEU A 224 8.39 3.88 9.41
CA LEU A 224 7.20 4.38 10.11
C LEU A 224 6.09 3.32 10.13
N ALA A 225 5.91 2.57 9.05
CA ALA A 225 4.94 1.46 8.99
C ALA A 225 5.28 0.34 9.99
N GLU A 226 6.56 0.14 10.27
CA GLU A 226 7.07 -0.79 11.30
C GLU A 226 7.05 -0.18 12.71
N ASN A 227 6.39 0.97 12.91
CA ASN A 227 6.26 1.66 14.20
C ASN A 227 7.59 2.15 14.81
N ILE A 228 8.62 2.35 14.02
CA ILE A 228 9.88 2.93 14.49
C ILE A 228 9.64 4.40 14.86
N PRO A 229 10.14 4.87 16.02
CA PRO A 229 9.94 6.25 16.46
C PRO A 229 10.45 7.28 15.45
N VAL A 230 9.72 8.38 15.25
CA VAL A 230 10.02 9.44 14.27
C VAL A 230 11.45 9.96 14.37
N THR A 231 11.96 10.16 15.60
CA THR A 231 13.34 10.61 15.84
C THR A 231 14.38 9.59 15.37
N THR A 232 14.12 8.30 15.61
CA THR A 232 14.97 7.19 15.18
C THR A 232 14.94 7.09 13.65
N VAL A 233 13.75 7.19 13.01
CA VAL A 233 13.59 7.19 11.55
C VAL A 233 14.38 8.32 10.91
N ALA A 234 14.29 9.55 11.45
CA ALA A 234 15.08 10.68 10.96
C ALA A 234 16.57 10.37 10.92
N HIS A 235 17.10 9.82 12.02
CA HIS A 235 18.51 9.47 12.11
C HIS A 235 18.90 8.33 11.16
N MET A 236 18.12 7.25 11.14
CA MET A 236 18.38 6.08 10.27
C MET A 236 18.34 6.43 8.78
N CYS A 237 17.55 7.42 8.39
CA CYS A 237 17.46 7.91 7.01
C CYS A 237 18.45 9.06 6.70
N GLY A 238 19.34 9.42 7.63
CA GLY A 238 20.41 10.40 7.41
C GLY A 238 19.95 11.86 7.39
N TRP A 239 18.89 12.20 8.13
CA TRP A 239 18.49 13.59 8.37
C TRP A 239 19.31 14.19 9.51
N SER A 240 19.71 15.44 9.36
CA SER A 240 20.53 16.16 10.38
C SER A 240 19.78 16.37 11.70
N SER A 241 18.44 16.37 11.66
CA SER A 241 17.57 16.47 12.85
C SER A 241 16.17 15.94 12.55
N ALA A 242 15.44 15.58 13.60
CA ALA A 242 14.03 15.20 13.50
C ALA A 242 13.18 16.33 12.92
N SER A 243 13.47 17.59 13.26
CA SER A 243 12.74 18.76 12.74
C SER A 243 12.92 18.89 11.22
N ALA A 244 14.17 18.75 10.71
CA ALA A 244 14.43 18.79 9.28
C ALA A 244 13.69 17.67 8.53
N PHE A 245 13.64 16.47 9.09
CA PHE A 245 12.85 15.36 8.56
C PHE A 245 11.36 15.67 8.54
N ILE A 246 10.77 16.12 9.67
CA ILE A 246 9.34 16.44 9.78
C ILE A 246 8.94 17.50 8.77
N ASP A 247 9.77 18.53 8.56
CA ASP A 247 9.50 19.60 7.61
C ASP A 247 9.46 19.11 6.17
N VAL A 248 10.44 18.30 5.75
CA VAL A 248 10.47 17.73 4.40
C VAL A 248 9.32 16.75 4.21
N PHE A 249 9.07 15.89 5.19
CA PHE A 249 7.97 14.94 5.15
C PHE A 249 6.62 15.64 5.00
N ARG A 250 6.37 16.68 5.81
CA ARG A 250 5.13 17.47 5.75
C ARG A 250 4.94 18.18 4.40
N ARG A 251 6.01 18.73 3.82
CA ARG A 251 5.95 19.35 2.49
C ARG A 251 5.61 18.35 1.40
N THR A 252 6.11 17.11 1.52
CA THR A 252 5.91 16.05 0.53
C THR A 252 4.55 15.38 0.65
N PHE A 253 4.11 15.07 1.88
CA PHE A 253 2.89 14.27 2.11
C PHE A 253 1.69 15.09 2.62
N GLY A 254 1.88 16.35 2.98
CA GLY A 254 0.83 17.24 3.49
C GLY A 254 0.51 17.07 4.99
N HIS A 255 1.15 16.12 5.68
CA HIS A 255 0.93 15.82 7.10
C HIS A 255 2.24 15.39 7.78
N THR A 256 2.26 15.32 9.11
CA THR A 256 3.46 14.93 9.86
C THR A 256 3.67 13.41 9.90
N PRO A 257 4.91 12.92 10.09
CA PRO A 257 5.19 11.48 10.16
C PRO A 257 4.44 10.74 11.26
N GLY A 258 4.10 11.42 12.36
CA GLY A 258 3.40 10.81 13.50
C GLY A 258 1.99 10.31 13.17
N THR A 259 1.38 10.79 12.09
CA THR A 259 0.06 10.30 11.66
C THR A 259 0.10 8.90 11.05
N HIS A 260 1.28 8.41 10.68
CA HIS A 260 1.48 7.04 10.16
C HIS A 260 1.64 5.99 11.26
N GLN A 261 1.91 6.42 12.49
CA GLN A 261 1.98 5.49 13.62
C GLN A 261 0.57 5.22 14.13
N PRO A 262 0.15 3.95 14.33
CA PRO A 262 -1.11 3.66 15.00
C PRO A 262 -1.05 4.35 16.37
N ARG A 263 -2.13 5.07 16.74
CA ARG A 263 -2.25 5.65 18.07
C ARG A 263 -1.99 4.51 19.07
N ARG A 264 -0.93 4.63 19.85
CA ARG A 264 -0.79 3.80 21.04
C ARG A 264 -2.05 4.04 21.86
N GLN A 265 -2.93 3.06 21.93
CA GLN A 265 -3.93 3.05 22.98
C GLN A 265 -3.11 3.02 24.28
N THR A 266 -3.00 4.16 24.92
CA THR A 266 -2.63 4.21 26.32
C THR A 266 -3.78 3.54 27.05
N GLY A 267 -3.70 2.22 27.20
CA GLY A 267 -4.54 1.48 28.10
C GLY A 267 -4.30 2.06 29.49
N SER A 268 -5.22 2.91 29.94
CA SER A 268 -5.39 3.15 31.35
C SER A 268 -5.87 1.80 31.92
N CYS A 269 -4.91 1.02 32.40
CA CYS A 269 -5.18 -0.09 33.29
C CYS A 269 -5.69 0.52 34.59
N THR A 270 -6.97 0.81 34.67
CA THR A 270 -7.65 0.92 35.96
C THR A 270 -7.79 -0.51 36.46
N THR A 271 -6.82 -0.91 37.26
CA THR A 271 -6.97 -1.98 38.23
C THR A 271 -8.09 -1.55 39.17
N ASP A 272 -9.29 -1.99 38.89
CA ASP A 272 -10.33 -2.00 39.92
C ASP A 272 -10.46 -3.43 40.46
N ALA A 273 -10.23 -3.50 41.77
CA ALA A 273 -10.12 -4.68 42.55
C ALA A 273 -11.46 -5.40 42.59
N SER A 274 -11.36 -6.74 42.50
CA SER A 274 -12.36 -7.70 42.96
C SER A 274 -12.83 -7.37 44.39
N PRO A 275 -14.10 -7.76 44.75
CA PRO A 275 -14.11 -8.88 45.65
C PRO A 275 -15.09 -10.00 45.29
N ALA A 276 -14.64 -11.18 45.71
CA ALA A 276 -15.29 -12.45 45.70
C ALA A 276 -16.61 -12.49 46.45
N THR A 277 -17.35 -13.56 46.18
CA THR A 277 -18.30 -14.28 47.03
C THR A 277 -19.76 -14.24 46.55
N ALA A 278 -20.22 -15.31 45.94
CA ALA A 278 -21.18 -16.24 46.57
C ALA A 278 -21.57 -17.36 45.61
N VAL A 279 -21.16 -18.53 46.00
CA VAL A 279 -21.72 -19.84 45.62
C VAL A 279 -23.11 -19.95 46.23
N GLN A 280 -24.11 -20.35 45.44
CA GLN A 280 -25.14 -21.28 45.95
C GLN A 280 -25.86 -22.01 44.82
N ALA A 281 -25.75 -23.31 44.90
CA ALA A 281 -26.49 -24.30 44.15
C ALA A 281 -27.95 -24.31 44.55
N LEU A 282 -28.83 -24.60 43.60
CA LEU A 282 -30.07 -25.31 43.89
C LEU A 282 -30.44 -26.24 42.73
N THR A 283 -30.38 -27.48 43.01
CA THR A 283 -30.92 -28.67 42.33
C THR A 283 -32.45 -28.71 42.45
N GLY A 284 -33.11 -29.30 41.46
CA GLY A 284 -34.52 -29.75 41.55
C GLY A 284 -35.13 -29.82 40.16
N SER A 285 -35.07 -30.92 39.49
CA SER A 285 -35.95 -32.11 39.47
C SER A 285 -37.31 -31.90 38.78
N ASP A 286 -37.44 -32.68 37.71
CA ASP A 286 -38.64 -33.36 37.20
C ASP A 286 -39.94 -32.60 36.86
N ARG A 287 -40.41 -32.71 35.63
CA ARG A 287 -41.52 -33.60 35.24
C ARG A 287 -41.86 -33.55 33.74
N LEU A 288 -41.96 -34.76 33.25
CA LEU A 288 -42.63 -35.25 32.04
C LEU A 288 -43.96 -34.56 31.68
N GLY A 289 -44.16 -34.40 30.37
CA GLY A 289 -45.46 -34.06 29.77
C GLY A 289 -45.48 -34.36 28.27
N SER A 290 -45.69 -35.62 27.92
CA SER A 290 -46.05 -36.10 26.57
C SER A 290 -47.47 -35.68 26.23
N VAL A 291 -47.73 -35.22 24.98
CA VAL A 291 -48.99 -35.51 24.27
C VAL A 291 -48.93 -35.12 22.77
N ARG A 292 -48.99 -36.19 21.98
CA ARG A 292 -49.76 -36.47 20.76
C ARG A 292 -49.56 -35.65 19.48
N ARG A 293 -49.11 -36.44 18.53
CA ARG A 293 -49.36 -36.41 17.07
C ARG A 293 -50.83 -36.12 16.72
N ARG A 294 -51.07 -35.31 15.69
CA ARG A 294 -52.09 -35.57 14.69
C ARG A 294 -51.52 -35.30 13.29
N ARG A 295 -51.55 -36.37 12.51
CA ARG A 295 -51.54 -36.39 11.04
C ARG A 295 -52.91 -35.95 10.53
N SER A 296 -52.97 -35.22 9.44
CA SER A 296 -53.97 -35.44 8.40
C SER A 296 -53.43 -34.99 7.04
N SER A 297 -53.34 -35.98 6.22
CA SER A 297 -53.26 -35.99 4.76
C SER A 297 -54.59 -35.46 4.18
N ASN A 298 -54.50 -34.77 3.03
CA ASN A 298 -55.35 -34.99 1.85
C ASN A 298 -54.81 -34.16 0.68
N GLU A 299 -54.32 -34.84 -0.29
CA GLU A 299 -54.90 -35.22 -1.58
C GLU A 299 -55.01 -34.10 -2.64
N ALA A 300 -54.30 -34.43 -3.63
CA ALA A 300 -54.26 -34.03 -5.03
C ALA A 300 -55.59 -33.60 -5.67
N LYS A 301 -55.52 -32.65 -6.61
CA LYS A 301 -56.26 -32.78 -7.86
C LYS A 301 -55.60 -31.98 -8.99
N THR A 302 -55.26 -32.72 -10.00
CA THR A 302 -54.96 -32.37 -11.40
C THR A 302 -56.10 -31.64 -12.07
N ALA A 303 -55.82 -30.70 -12.97
CA ALA A 303 -56.53 -30.57 -14.23
C ALA A 303 -55.77 -29.67 -15.22
N GLU A 304 -55.66 -30.21 -16.36
CA GLU A 304 -55.14 -29.79 -17.65
C GLU A 304 -55.75 -28.54 -18.24
N THR A 305 -54.97 -28.04 -19.11
CA THR A 305 -55.12 -27.13 -20.31
C THR A 305 -56.52 -27.10 -21.01
N PRO A 306 -56.86 -26.06 -21.86
CA PRO A 306 -56.15 -25.85 -23.11
C PRO A 306 -55.40 -24.52 -23.24
#